data_1d26c050114874ae28104447fac4cb2b
#
_entry.id   1d26c050114874ae28104447fac4cb2b
#
_cell.length_a   1.000
_cell.length_b   1.000
_cell.length_c   1.000
_cell.angle_alpha   90.00
_cell.angle_beta   90.00
_cell.angle_gamma   90.00
#
_symmetry.space_group_name_H-M   'P 1'
#
loop_
_entity.id
_entity.type
_entity.pdbx_description
1 polymer ?
#
loop_
_entity_poly.entity_id
_entity_poly.type
_entity_poly.pdbx_seq_one_letter_code
_entity_poly.pdbx_strand_id
1 'polypeptide(L)'
;MARSLTTSVSTFALVAALGFTASSATAQESLTAVSWGGSYGAAQKKHVIDPYQKDTGVKVLFEDYSGGVAEIKAQVESGNIQWDVVDFEVIDLERACSEGLLETLDHSVLPAGIDGTPAAKDFIPEALASECAVGNIVWSVVFAFNEGTIGGTKAESIGDFFDLSKIPGKRAMRKRPQVNMEWALMADGVAPEEVYEVLSTPEGQQRAFAKLDSIKKDIVWFDSWSQAPQLLNDGGAVLVQSANGRFYDSIVQEKKPFVIVWDGHVYDLDAWAIVKGSKKKELAMEFIKYATGSKPLAGMPDVAYGPTRKSSMPLTDPAAAPHLPTAHLDKGIQAGSEFWADYGESLGEKFNEWLLK
;
A
#
# COMPACT_ATOMS: atom_id res chain seq x y z
N MET A 1 72.25 -77.80 -4.43
CA MET A 1 71.19 -77.90 -5.45
C MET A 1 69.87 -77.73 -4.70
N ALA A 2 69.32 -76.54 -4.69
CA ALA A 2 68.03 -76.26 -4.03
C ALA A 2 67.19 -75.42 -5.03
N ARG A 3 66.08 -75.97 -5.48
CA ARG A 3 65.12 -75.30 -6.35
C ARG A 3 64.13 -74.54 -5.47
N SER A 4 64.06 -73.23 -5.67
CA SER A 4 63.07 -72.33 -5.11
C SER A 4 61.79 -72.39 -5.93
N LEU A 5 60.69 -72.69 -5.33
CA LEU A 5 59.32 -72.55 -5.86
C LEU A 5 58.74 -71.18 -5.42
N THR A 6 58.54 -70.34 -6.37
CA THR A 6 57.82 -69.05 -6.15
C THR A 6 56.33 -69.22 -6.41
N THR A 7 55.53 -69.05 -5.38
CA THR A 7 54.09 -69.11 -5.44
C THR A 7 53.53 -67.66 -5.68
N SER A 8 52.91 -67.44 -6.84
CA SER A 8 52.26 -66.17 -7.19
C SER A 8 50.86 -66.11 -6.53
N VAL A 9 50.65 -65.19 -5.67
CA VAL A 9 49.30 -64.83 -5.09
C VAL A 9 48.71 -63.74 -5.96
N SER A 10 47.64 -64.06 -6.67
CA SER A 10 46.86 -63.09 -7.45
C SER A 10 45.80 -62.43 -6.51
N THR A 11 45.99 -61.13 -6.21
CA THR A 11 45.03 -60.36 -5.44
C THR A 11 43.95 -59.76 -6.39
N PHE A 12 42.74 -60.28 -6.30
CA PHE A 12 41.58 -59.67 -6.96
C PHE A 12 41.14 -58.41 -6.18
N ALA A 13 41.36 -57.24 -6.75
CA ALA A 13 40.84 -55.97 -6.24
C ALA A 13 39.39 -55.82 -6.70
N LEU A 14 38.44 -55.92 -5.74
CA LEU A 14 37.01 -55.64 -5.94
C LEU A 14 36.80 -54.14 -5.85
N VAL A 15 36.70 -53.44 -7.00
CA VAL A 15 36.34 -52.02 -7.04
C VAL A 15 34.82 -51.87 -6.82
N ALA A 16 34.42 -51.55 -5.61
CA ALA A 16 33.03 -51.15 -5.30
C ALA A 16 32.81 -49.72 -5.85
N ALA A 17 32.11 -49.60 -6.98
CA ALA A 17 31.63 -48.35 -7.51
C ALA A 17 30.48 -47.82 -6.64
N LEU A 18 30.79 -46.97 -5.66
CA LEU A 18 29.80 -46.16 -4.96
C LEU A 18 29.23 -45.13 -5.93
N GLY A 19 28.04 -45.44 -6.47
CA GLY A 19 27.27 -44.47 -7.25
C GLY A 19 26.79 -43.35 -6.32
N PHE A 20 27.48 -42.22 -6.35
CA PHE A 20 26.93 -40.97 -5.77
C PHE A 20 25.77 -40.53 -6.68
N THR A 21 24.54 -40.81 -6.27
CA THR A 21 23.37 -40.11 -6.78
C THR A 21 23.45 -38.68 -6.24
N ALA A 22 24.00 -37.76 -7.05
CA ALA A 22 23.89 -36.35 -6.81
C ALA A 22 22.38 -36.01 -6.86
N SER A 23 21.72 -35.94 -5.70
CA SER A 23 20.42 -35.27 -5.58
C SER A 23 20.70 -33.83 -5.98
N SER A 24 20.26 -33.43 -7.16
CA SER A 24 20.19 -32.03 -7.54
C SER A 24 19.21 -31.37 -6.55
N ALA A 25 19.74 -30.71 -5.54
CA ALA A 25 18.94 -29.81 -4.73
C ALA A 25 18.45 -28.74 -5.71
N THR A 26 17.20 -28.84 -6.15
CA THR A 26 16.55 -27.74 -6.84
C THR A 26 16.59 -26.56 -5.88
N ALA A 27 17.29 -25.49 -6.27
CA ALA A 27 17.28 -24.25 -5.50
C ALA A 27 15.80 -23.87 -5.29
N GLN A 28 15.41 -23.69 -4.04
CA GLN A 28 14.06 -23.26 -3.72
C GLN A 28 13.78 -21.94 -4.43
N GLU A 29 12.73 -21.89 -5.24
CA GLU A 29 12.32 -20.65 -5.89
C GLU A 29 12.02 -19.58 -4.85
N SER A 30 12.44 -18.37 -5.12
CA SER A 30 12.25 -17.24 -4.19
C SER A 30 11.83 -15.97 -4.93
N LEU A 31 11.03 -15.16 -4.27
CA LEU A 31 10.52 -13.88 -4.73
C LEU A 31 10.79 -12.83 -3.66
N THR A 32 11.13 -11.59 -4.06
CA THR A 32 11.16 -10.44 -3.15
C THR A 32 9.93 -9.58 -3.42
N ALA A 33 9.10 -9.42 -2.40
CA ALA A 33 7.92 -8.54 -2.43
C ALA A 33 8.08 -7.45 -1.37
N VAL A 34 7.73 -6.21 -1.70
CA VAL A 34 7.81 -5.09 -0.76
C VAL A 34 6.46 -4.42 -0.59
N SER A 35 6.18 -3.94 0.61
CA SER A 35 4.95 -3.24 0.97
C SER A 35 5.17 -2.29 2.16
N TRP A 36 4.09 -1.73 2.70
CA TRP A 36 4.07 -0.59 3.64
C TRP A 36 4.33 -0.94 5.12
N GLY A 37 4.54 -2.20 5.45
CA GLY A 37 4.80 -2.64 6.82
C GLY A 37 3.66 -2.39 7.83
N GLY A 38 4.02 -2.43 9.12
CA GLY A 38 3.08 -2.21 10.23
C GLY A 38 1.93 -3.23 10.24
N SER A 39 0.73 -2.81 10.70
CA SER A 39 -0.45 -3.68 10.75
C SER A 39 -0.89 -4.18 9.38
N TYR A 40 -0.74 -3.37 8.33
CA TYR A 40 -1.04 -3.79 6.97
C TYR A 40 -0.08 -4.88 6.47
N GLY A 41 1.23 -4.68 6.63
CA GLY A 41 2.22 -5.71 6.29
C GLY A 41 2.02 -7.00 7.09
N ALA A 42 1.62 -6.89 8.37
CA ALA A 42 1.28 -8.06 9.19
C ALA A 42 0.03 -8.79 8.66
N ALA A 43 -1.00 -8.07 8.21
CA ALA A 43 -2.18 -8.65 7.59
C ALA A 43 -1.84 -9.33 6.25
N GLN A 44 -1.03 -8.68 5.40
CA GLN A 44 -0.54 -9.30 4.16
C GLN A 44 0.29 -10.56 4.45
N LYS A 45 1.16 -10.53 5.45
CA LYS A 45 1.91 -11.71 5.85
C LYS A 45 0.98 -12.85 6.25
N LYS A 46 -0.02 -12.59 7.09
CA LYS A 46 -0.99 -13.57 7.60
C LYS A 46 -1.87 -14.16 6.49
N HIS A 47 -2.38 -13.32 5.58
CA HIS A 47 -3.43 -13.70 4.62
C HIS A 47 -2.92 -13.96 3.21
N VAL A 48 -1.72 -13.48 2.87
CA VAL A 48 -1.14 -13.59 1.53
C VAL A 48 0.17 -14.37 1.58
N ILE A 49 1.20 -13.84 2.27
CA ILE A 49 2.58 -14.32 2.16
C ILE A 49 2.74 -15.75 2.73
N ASP A 50 2.36 -15.95 4.00
CA ASP A 50 2.52 -17.25 4.67
C ASP A 50 1.65 -18.35 4.01
N PRO A 51 0.37 -18.09 3.63
CA PRO A 51 -0.40 -19.05 2.85
C PRO A 51 0.20 -19.34 1.48
N TYR A 52 0.67 -18.32 0.73
CA TYR A 52 1.32 -18.52 -0.56
C TYR A 52 2.54 -19.43 -0.46
N GLN A 53 3.43 -19.14 0.50
CA GLN A 53 4.63 -19.96 0.74
C GLN A 53 4.26 -21.42 1.10
N LYS A 54 3.23 -21.59 1.91
CA LYS A 54 2.75 -22.92 2.30
C LYS A 54 2.17 -23.72 1.13
N ASP A 55 1.39 -23.04 0.26
CA ASP A 55 0.64 -23.70 -0.82
C ASP A 55 1.55 -23.99 -2.03
N THR A 56 2.56 -23.15 -2.29
CA THR A 56 3.42 -23.23 -3.48
C THR A 56 4.82 -23.76 -3.20
N GLY A 57 5.31 -23.65 -1.96
CA GLY A 57 6.70 -23.93 -1.61
C GLY A 57 7.67 -22.81 -2.02
N VAL A 58 7.22 -21.75 -2.68
CA VAL A 58 8.03 -20.59 -3.06
C VAL A 58 8.35 -19.75 -1.82
N LYS A 59 9.62 -19.39 -1.62
CA LYS A 59 10.02 -18.50 -0.53
C LYS A 59 9.77 -17.04 -0.92
N VAL A 60 9.07 -16.28 -0.11
CA VAL A 60 8.89 -14.84 -0.29
C VAL A 60 9.73 -14.09 0.75
N LEU A 61 10.68 -13.28 0.26
CA LEU A 61 11.33 -12.25 1.06
C LEU A 61 10.38 -11.05 1.07
N PHE A 62 9.80 -10.78 2.23
CA PHE A 62 8.82 -9.71 2.38
C PHE A 62 9.43 -8.57 3.18
N GLU A 63 9.56 -7.39 2.56
CA GLU A 63 10.28 -6.24 3.08
C GLU A 63 9.37 -5.01 3.15
N ASP A 64 9.67 -4.11 4.07
CA ASP A 64 8.95 -2.84 4.21
C ASP A 64 9.65 -1.74 3.40
N TYR A 65 8.87 -0.86 2.76
CA TYR A 65 9.37 0.35 2.13
C TYR A 65 8.48 1.56 2.48
N SER A 66 8.90 2.77 2.10
CA SER A 66 8.21 4.01 2.49
C SER A 66 7.44 4.69 1.35
N GLY A 67 7.28 4.00 0.22
CA GLY A 67 6.59 4.50 -0.96
C GLY A 67 7.47 5.36 -1.88
N GLY A 68 6.86 5.82 -2.98
CA GLY A 68 7.50 6.60 -4.02
C GLY A 68 8.26 5.76 -5.05
N VAL A 69 8.73 6.40 -6.11
CA VAL A 69 9.33 5.73 -7.28
C VAL A 69 10.86 5.74 -7.27
N ALA A 70 11.50 6.51 -6.39
CA ALA A 70 12.93 6.81 -6.49
C ALA A 70 13.83 5.56 -6.36
N GLU A 71 13.53 4.67 -5.40
CA GLU A 71 14.32 3.46 -5.18
C GLU A 71 14.13 2.46 -6.31
N ILE A 72 12.92 2.32 -6.83
CA ILE A 72 12.61 1.46 -7.97
C ILE A 72 13.33 1.97 -9.22
N LYS A 73 13.29 3.27 -9.45
CA LYS A 73 14.00 3.93 -10.55
C LYS A 73 15.50 3.65 -10.49
N ALA A 74 16.11 3.78 -9.33
CA ALA A 74 17.53 3.47 -9.14
C ALA A 74 17.87 2.00 -9.45
N GLN A 75 17.01 1.05 -9.06
CA GLN A 75 17.17 -0.38 -9.40
C GLN A 75 17.07 -0.62 -10.91
N VAL A 76 16.05 -0.04 -11.55
CA VAL A 76 15.83 -0.22 -13.00
C VAL A 76 16.96 0.43 -13.82
N GLU A 77 17.34 1.66 -13.52
CA GLU A 77 18.42 2.37 -14.22
C GLU A 77 19.79 1.69 -14.06
N SER A 78 20.06 1.13 -12.88
CA SER A 78 21.31 0.39 -12.64
C SER A 78 21.29 -1.04 -13.22
N GLY A 79 20.12 -1.57 -13.59
CA GLY A 79 19.93 -2.97 -13.99
C GLY A 79 20.12 -3.97 -12.85
N ASN A 80 20.17 -3.49 -11.60
CA ASN A 80 20.33 -4.33 -10.41
C ASN A 80 18.99 -4.42 -9.66
N ILE A 81 18.09 -5.26 -10.19
CA ILE A 81 16.75 -5.45 -9.64
C ILE A 81 16.83 -6.36 -8.39
N GLN A 82 16.45 -5.83 -7.25
CA GLN A 82 16.38 -6.53 -5.96
C GLN A 82 14.95 -6.87 -5.57
N TRP A 83 13.99 -6.02 -5.95
CA TRP A 83 12.57 -6.19 -5.71
C TRP A 83 11.88 -6.75 -6.95
N ASP A 84 11.15 -7.83 -6.79
CA ASP A 84 10.41 -8.45 -7.90
C ASP A 84 9.00 -7.88 -8.00
N VAL A 85 8.33 -7.70 -6.84
CA VAL A 85 6.96 -7.20 -6.74
C VAL A 85 6.88 -6.06 -5.72
N VAL A 86 6.15 -5.02 -6.07
CA VAL A 86 5.97 -3.83 -5.22
C VAL A 86 4.48 -3.54 -5.05
N ASP A 87 4.09 -3.22 -3.83
CA ASP A 87 2.76 -2.76 -3.46
C ASP A 87 2.72 -1.22 -3.50
N PHE A 88 2.13 -0.67 -4.56
CA PHE A 88 2.08 0.76 -4.83
C PHE A 88 0.79 1.41 -4.37
N GLU A 89 0.86 2.63 -3.85
CA GLU A 89 -0.25 3.58 -3.92
C GLU A 89 -0.49 3.95 -5.40
N VAL A 90 -1.74 3.88 -5.87
CA VAL A 90 -2.06 4.13 -7.30
C VAL A 90 -1.66 5.55 -7.73
N ILE A 91 -1.64 6.49 -6.80
CA ILE A 91 -1.17 7.87 -7.03
C ILE A 91 0.29 7.95 -7.54
N ASP A 92 1.16 7.02 -7.15
CA ASP A 92 2.55 6.93 -7.60
C ASP A 92 2.72 5.89 -8.73
N LEU A 93 1.77 4.96 -8.88
CA LEU A 93 1.80 3.85 -9.83
C LEU A 93 1.78 4.34 -11.29
N GLU A 94 0.89 5.26 -11.64
CA GLU A 94 0.74 5.75 -13.01
C GLU A 94 2.03 6.42 -13.49
N ARG A 95 2.68 7.17 -12.63
CA ARG A 95 4.00 7.74 -12.91
C ARG A 95 5.05 6.64 -13.13
N ALA A 96 5.12 5.65 -12.25
CA ALA A 96 6.10 4.57 -12.38
C ALA A 96 5.86 3.76 -13.66
N CYS A 97 4.60 3.55 -14.05
CA CYS A 97 4.22 2.87 -15.28
C CYS A 97 4.63 3.69 -16.51
N SER A 98 4.29 4.99 -16.57
CA SER A 98 4.61 5.89 -17.69
C SER A 98 6.11 6.11 -17.86
N GLU A 99 6.89 6.13 -16.79
CA GLU A 99 8.36 6.19 -16.82
C GLU A 99 9.00 4.84 -17.25
N GLY A 100 8.22 3.78 -17.47
CA GLY A 100 8.71 2.46 -17.88
C GLY A 100 9.44 1.69 -16.79
N LEU A 101 9.14 1.96 -15.52
CA LEU A 101 9.78 1.32 -14.35
C LEU A 101 9.11 0.00 -13.96
N LEU A 102 7.96 -0.32 -14.56
CA LEU A 102 7.15 -1.50 -14.27
C LEU A 102 6.95 -2.35 -15.52
N GLU A 103 6.64 -3.63 -15.32
CA GLU A 103 6.23 -4.53 -16.39
C GLU A 103 4.75 -4.35 -16.70
N THR A 104 4.38 -4.39 -17.98
CA THR A 104 2.97 -4.51 -18.39
C THR A 104 2.45 -5.91 -18.06
N LEU A 105 1.26 -5.98 -17.48
CA LEU A 105 0.60 -7.20 -17.03
C LEU A 105 -0.55 -7.60 -17.96
N ASP A 106 -0.69 -8.89 -18.21
CA ASP A 106 -1.85 -9.45 -18.90
C ASP A 106 -2.96 -9.77 -17.88
N HIS A 107 -3.95 -8.90 -17.75
CA HIS A 107 -5.08 -9.11 -16.84
C HIS A 107 -5.98 -10.29 -17.24
N SER A 108 -5.90 -10.78 -18.49
CA SER A 108 -6.73 -11.90 -18.95
C SER A 108 -6.39 -13.22 -18.26
N VAL A 109 -5.19 -13.32 -17.67
CA VAL A 109 -4.73 -14.52 -16.94
C VAL A 109 -5.15 -14.52 -15.47
N LEU A 110 -5.80 -13.45 -14.97
CA LEU A 110 -6.27 -13.39 -13.59
C LEU A 110 -7.39 -14.43 -13.36
N PRO A 111 -7.35 -15.16 -12.23
CA PRO A 111 -8.36 -16.18 -11.93
C PRO A 111 -9.72 -15.54 -11.67
N ALA A 112 -10.78 -16.28 -12.00
CA ALA A 112 -12.14 -15.93 -11.60
C ALA A 112 -12.27 -15.83 -10.06
N GLY A 113 -13.26 -15.08 -9.61
CA GLY A 113 -13.64 -15.05 -8.20
C GLY A 113 -14.03 -16.44 -7.66
N ILE A 114 -14.04 -16.58 -6.35
CA ILE A 114 -14.38 -17.86 -5.71
C ILE A 114 -15.80 -18.36 -6.05
N ASP A 115 -16.68 -17.46 -6.45
CA ASP A 115 -18.05 -17.70 -6.92
C ASP A 115 -18.13 -18.01 -8.42
N GLY A 116 -16.98 -18.05 -9.12
CA GLY A 116 -16.89 -18.26 -10.56
C GLY A 116 -17.06 -16.99 -11.41
N THR A 117 -17.24 -15.82 -10.81
CA THR A 117 -17.34 -14.55 -11.54
C THR A 117 -16.02 -14.26 -12.26
N PRO A 118 -16.00 -13.99 -13.59
CA PRO A 118 -14.80 -13.62 -14.31
C PRO A 118 -14.08 -12.42 -13.67
N ALA A 119 -12.74 -12.42 -13.63
CA ALA A 119 -11.94 -11.39 -12.99
C ALA A 119 -12.35 -9.95 -13.38
N ALA A 120 -12.52 -9.68 -14.68
CA ALA A 120 -12.93 -8.37 -15.19
C ALA A 120 -14.30 -7.85 -14.66
N LYS A 121 -15.13 -8.72 -14.07
CA LYS A 121 -16.42 -8.36 -13.46
C LYS A 121 -16.38 -8.41 -11.94
N ASP A 122 -15.49 -9.21 -11.40
CA ASP A 122 -15.31 -9.41 -9.97
C ASP A 122 -14.52 -8.28 -9.33
N PHE A 123 -13.47 -7.81 -9.97
CA PHE A 123 -12.77 -6.61 -9.52
C PHE A 123 -13.64 -5.35 -9.67
N ILE A 124 -13.40 -4.36 -8.82
CA ILE A 124 -13.86 -2.99 -9.09
C ILE A 124 -13.07 -2.44 -10.29
N PRO A 125 -13.65 -1.55 -11.12
CA PRO A 125 -12.99 -1.06 -12.34
C PRO A 125 -11.60 -0.47 -12.09
N GLU A 126 -11.46 0.30 -11.03
CA GLU A 126 -10.24 1.01 -10.64
C GLU A 126 -9.07 0.06 -10.36
N ALA A 127 -9.36 -1.16 -9.90
CA ALA A 127 -8.33 -2.15 -9.60
C ALA A 127 -7.62 -2.73 -10.83
N LEU A 128 -8.22 -2.58 -12.01
CA LEU A 128 -7.69 -3.04 -13.30
C LEU A 128 -7.48 -1.88 -14.29
N ALA A 129 -7.48 -0.63 -13.81
CA ALA A 129 -7.33 0.54 -14.66
C ALA A 129 -5.92 0.68 -15.22
N SER A 130 -4.89 0.40 -14.42
CA SER A 130 -3.49 0.44 -14.87
C SER A 130 -3.10 -0.85 -15.58
N GLU A 131 -2.42 -0.75 -16.72
CA GLU A 131 -1.83 -1.90 -17.41
C GLU A 131 -0.61 -2.48 -16.70
N CYS A 132 -0.06 -1.79 -15.71
CA CYS A 132 1.17 -2.20 -15.00
C CYS A 132 0.90 -2.90 -13.66
N ALA A 133 -0.35 -2.96 -13.18
CA ALA A 133 -0.63 -3.44 -11.83
C ALA A 133 -2.01 -4.11 -11.71
N VAL A 134 -2.22 -4.78 -10.58
CA VAL A 134 -3.52 -5.30 -10.16
C VAL A 134 -3.83 -4.77 -8.77
N GLY A 135 -4.92 -4.02 -8.63
CA GLY A 135 -5.35 -3.46 -7.35
C GLY A 135 -5.67 -4.53 -6.32
N ASN A 136 -5.22 -4.30 -5.09
CA ASN A 136 -5.39 -5.24 -3.99
C ASN A 136 -6.33 -4.71 -2.90
N ILE A 137 -6.17 -3.45 -2.48
CA ILE A 137 -7.00 -2.85 -1.43
C ILE A 137 -7.50 -1.47 -1.81
N VAL A 138 -8.59 -1.04 -1.17
CA VAL A 138 -9.04 0.35 -1.08
C VAL A 138 -8.77 0.85 0.33
N TRP A 139 -8.08 1.96 0.44
CA TRP A 139 -7.79 2.63 1.70
C TRP A 139 -8.13 4.12 1.63
N SER A 140 -8.09 4.83 2.74
CA SER A 140 -8.45 6.25 2.78
C SER A 140 -7.58 7.03 3.72
N VAL A 141 -7.27 8.26 3.33
CA VAL A 141 -6.83 9.27 4.27
C VAL A 141 -8.06 9.91 4.91
N VAL A 142 -8.11 9.80 6.21
CA VAL A 142 -9.14 10.34 7.08
C VAL A 142 -8.49 11.22 8.16
N PHE A 143 -9.27 11.92 8.94
CA PHE A 143 -8.76 12.44 10.20
C PHE A 143 -9.54 11.87 11.39
N ALA A 144 -8.92 11.93 12.55
CA ALA A 144 -9.53 11.46 13.78
C ALA A 144 -9.25 12.43 14.94
N PHE A 145 -10.07 12.31 15.97
CA PHE A 145 -9.90 12.98 17.24
C PHE A 145 -10.01 11.98 18.39
N ASN A 146 -9.47 12.36 19.55
CA ASN A 146 -9.65 11.60 20.78
C ASN A 146 -10.84 12.17 21.56
N GLU A 147 -11.91 11.40 21.71
CA GLU A 147 -13.15 11.80 22.36
C GLU A 147 -12.94 12.21 23.84
N GLY A 148 -11.94 11.63 24.50
CA GLY A 148 -11.59 11.97 25.89
C GLY A 148 -10.87 13.32 26.05
N THR A 149 -10.31 13.89 25.00
CA THR A 149 -9.49 15.12 25.07
C THR A 149 -10.01 16.31 24.28
N ILE A 150 -10.94 16.10 23.33
CA ILE A 150 -11.46 17.16 22.44
C ILE A 150 -12.36 18.19 23.13
N GLY A 151 -12.67 18.02 24.42
CA GLY A 151 -13.43 19.04 25.18
C GLY A 151 -14.91 19.10 24.88
N GLY A 152 -15.54 18.06 24.36
CA GLY A 152 -16.98 17.95 24.10
C GLY A 152 -17.44 18.49 22.74
N THR A 153 -16.62 19.23 22.01
CA THR A 153 -16.92 19.66 20.63
C THR A 153 -16.44 18.58 19.65
N LYS A 154 -17.38 17.95 18.94
CA LYS A 154 -17.03 16.92 17.96
C LYS A 154 -16.70 17.55 16.60
N ALA A 155 -15.69 16.99 15.93
CA ALA A 155 -15.44 17.29 14.53
C ALA A 155 -16.34 16.38 13.68
N GLU A 156 -17.02 16.93 12.69
CA GLU A 156 -17.98 16.23 11.85
C GLU A 156 -17.68 16.40 10.35
N SER A 157 -16.89 17.42 9.99
CA SER A 157 -16.59 17.75 8.60
C SER A 157 -15.13 18.13 8.38
N ILE A 158 -14.68 18.07 7.13
CA ILE A 158 -13.35 18.56 6.74
C ILE A 158 -13.19 20.07 7.04
N GLY A 159 -14.25 20.84 7.00
CA GLY A 159 -14.24 22.24 7.42
C GLY A 159 -13.82 22.40 8.89
N ASP A 160 -14.21 21.47 9.75
CA ASP A 160 -13.85 21.49 11.18
C ASP A 160 -12.35 21.28 11.40
N PHE A 161 -11.68 20.55 10.51
CA PHE A 161 -10.23 20.38 10.57
C PHE A 161 -9.50 21.73 10.44
N PHE A 162 -10.05 22.66 9.67
CA PHE A 162 -9.47 23.99 9.44
C PHE A 162 -10.04 25.09 10.36
N ASP A 163 -11.06 24.79 11.15
CA ASP A 163 -11.67 25.78 12.06
C ASP A 163 -11.05 25.71 13.46
N LEU A 164 -10.03 26.55 13.69
CA LEU A 164 -9.36 26.67 14.98
C LEU A 164 -10.25 27.34 16.04
N SER A 165 -11.31 28.06 15.63
CA SER A 165 -12.25 28.70 16.57
C SER A 165 -13.26 27.70 17.14
N LYS A 166 -13.74 26.76 16.31
CA LYS A 166 -14.62 25.67 16.71
C LYS A 166 -13.90 24.62 17.54
N ILE A 167 -12.71 24.22 17.08
CA ILE A 167 -11.87 23.20 17.73
C ILE A 167 -10.46 23.76 17.92
N PRO A 168 -10.16 24.41 19.05
CA PRO A 168 -8.84 24.93 19.34
C PRO A 168 -7.78 23.82 19.48
N GLY A 169 -6.55 24.09 19.05
CA GLY A 169 -5.40 23.19 19.24
C GLY A 169 -4.70 22.82 17.95
N LYS A 170 -3.65 22.02 18.08
CA LYS A 170 -2.81 21.62 16.94
C LYS A 170 -3.52 20.61 16.02
N ARG A 171 -3.16 20.70 14.73
CA ARG A 171 -3.48 19.70 13.70
C ARG A 171 -2.23 18.91 13.38
N ALA A 172 -2.35 17.62 13.10
CA ALA A 172 -1.23 16.87 12.56
C ALA A 172 -1.53 16.44 11.12
N MET A 173 -0.60 16.73 10.21
CA MET A 173 -0.72 16.44 8.77
C MET A 173 0.55 15.80 8.25
N ARG A 174 0.42 14.90 7.29
CA ARG A 174 1.58 14.33 6.60
C ARG A 174 2.27 15.40 5.76
N LYS A 175 3.60 15.42 5.80
CA LYS A 175 4.44 16.44 5.14
C LYS A 175 4.55 16.20 3.63
N ARG A 176 3.45 16.34 2.92
CA ARG A 176 3.37 16.23 1.45
C ARG A 176 2.17 17.00 0.91
N PRO A 177 2.16 17.44 -0.36
CA PRO A 177 1.02 18.21 -0.89
C PRO A 177 -0.25 17.36 -1.07
N GLN A 178 -0.09 16.07 -1.43
CA GLN A 178 -1.20 15.15 -1.66
C GLN A 178 -2.09 15.06 -0.41
N VAL A 179 -3.38 15.06 -0.65
CA VAL A 179 -4.47 15.11 0.34
C VAL A 179 -4.57 16.48 1.04
N ASN A 180 -3.46 17.11 1.39
CA ASN A 180 -3.48 18.40 2.08
C ASN A 180 -4.07 19.52 1.20
N MET A 181 -3.79 19.50 -0.10
CA MET A 181 -4.33 20.48 -1.05
C MET A 181 -5.79 20.19 -1.38
N GLU A 182 -6.18 18.93 -1.52
CA GLU A 182 -7.57 18.52 -1.69
C GLU A 182 -8.41 18.93 -0.48
N TRP A 183 -7.94 18.61 0.72
CA TRP A 183 -8.62 19.01 1.98
C TRP A 183 -8.75 20.52 2.11
N ALA A 184 -7.72 21.26 1.74
CA ALA A 184 -7.76 22.72 1.78
C ALA A 184 -8.84 23.27 0.87
N LEU A 185 -8.97 22.78 -0.37
CA LEU A 185 -10.01 23.24 -1.30
C LEU A 185 -11.40 22.82 -0.84
N MET A 186 -11.61 21.58 -0.40
CA MET A 186 -12.90 21.14 0.12
C MET A 186 -13.32 21.95 1.36
N ALA A 187 -12.38 22.20 2.28
CA ALA A 187 -12.64 23.05 3.45
C ALA A 187 -12.87 24.53 3.09
N ASP A 188 -12.45 24.96 1.91
CA ASP A 188 -12.71 26.30 1.36
C ASP A 188 -13.97 26.36 0.48
N GLY A 189 -14.75 25.26 0.45
CA GLY A 189 -16.05 25.19 -0.21
C GLY A 189 -16.03 24.80 -1.67
N VAL A 190 -14.92 24.23 -2.18
CA VAL A 190 -14.89 23.59 -3.51
C VAL A 190 -15.61 22.24 -3.41
N ALA A 191 -16.52 21.99 -4.35
CA ALA A 191 -17.22 20.72 -4.42
C ALA A 191 -16.22 19.55 -4.68
N PRO A 192 -16.42 18.38 -4.06
CA PRO A 192 -15.49 17.26 -4.17
C PRO A 192 -15.12 16.92 -5.63
N GLU A 193 -16.10 16.89 -6.54
CA GLU A 193 -15.94 16.60 -7.96
C GLU A 193 -15.16 17.65 -8.74
N GLU A 194 -15.03 18.88 -8.23
CA GLU A 194 -14.33 19.99 -8.89
C GLU A 194 -12.88 20.15 -8.39
N VAL A 195 -12.48 19.41 -7.34
CA VAL A 195 -11.20 19.62 -6.65
C VAL A 195 -10.01 19.57 -7.61
N TYR A 196 -9.91 18.57 -8.46
CA TYR A 196 -8.77 18.42 -9.38
C TYR A 196 -8.82 19.39 -10.57
N GLU A 197 -10.01 19.77 -11.04
CA GLU A 197 -10.16 20.83 -12.03
C GLU A 197 -9.64 22.16 -11.47
N VAL A 198 -10.01 22.51 -10.25
CA VAL A 198 -9.53 23.71 -9.57
C VAL A 198 -8.03 23.65 -9.30
N LEU A 199 -7.50 22.52 -8.78
CA LEU A 199 -6.06 22.33 -8.52
C LEU A 199 -5.19 22.41 -9.76
N SER A 200 -5.72 22.11 -10.94
CA SER A 200 -4.97 22.20 -12.20
C SER A 200 -4.65 23.65 -12.60
N THR A 201 -5.30 24.63 -11.96
CA THR A 201 -5.11 26.05 -12.23
C THR A 201 -4.16 26.71 -11.23
N PRO A 202 -3.35 27.71 -11.64
CA PRO A 202 -2.51 28.48 -10.71
C PRO A 202 -3.31 29.16 -9.59
N GLU A 203 -4.51 29.66 -9.90
CA GLU A 203 -5.41 30.30 -8.95
C GLU A 203 -5.93 29.31 -7.90
N GLY A 204 -6.31 28.10 -8.32
CA GLY A 204 -6.74 27.03 -7.43
C GLY A 204 -5.62 26.54 -6.51
N GLN A 205 -4.41 26.41 -7.02
CA GLN A 205 -3.23 26.09 -6.22
C GLN A 205 -2.99 27.17 -5.14
N GLN A 206 -3.03 28.46 -5.56
CA GLN A 206 -2.89 29.58 -4.62
C GLN A 206 -3.99 29.56 -3.54
N ARG A 207 -5.23 29.26 -3.92
CA ARG A 207 -6.37 29.13 -3.03
C ARG A 207 -6.15 28.02 -1.99
N ALA A 208 -5.66 26.86 -2.42
CA ALA A 208 -5.34 25.75 -1.50
C ALA A 208 -4.23 26.15 -0.50
N PHE A 209 -3.13 26.77 -0.97
CA PHE A 209 -2.10 27.26 -0.07
C PHE A 209 -2.59 28.34 0.90
N ALA A 210 -3.43 29.28 0.44
CA ALA A 210 -4.02 30.29 1.32
C ALA A 210 -4.87 29.67 2.44
N LYS A 211 -5.61 28.59 2.13
CA LYS A 211 -6.37 27.86 3.14
C LYS A 211 -5.45 27.13 4.13
N LEU A 212 -4.38 26.50 3.64
CA LEU A 212 -3.36 25.89 4.49
C LEU A 212 -2.66 26.91 5.39
N ASP A 213 -2.42 28.13 4.89
CA ASP A 213 -1.84 29.25 5.67
C ASP A 213 -2.69 29.59 6.89
N SER A 214 -4.02 29.43 6.81
CA SER A 214 -4.92 29.73 7.92
C SER A 214 -4.66 28.92 9.19
N ILE A 215 -4.06 27.74 9.05
CA ILE A 215 -3.75 26.84 10.16
C ILE A 215 -2.25 26.49 10.26
N LYS A 216 -1.39 26.98 9.36
CA LYS A 216 0.01 26.60 9.22
C LYS A 216 0.80 26.60 10.54
N LYS A 217 0.62 27.63 11.38
CA LYS A 217 1.31 27.77 12.67
C LYS A 217 0.88 26.71 13.70
N ASP A 218 -0.25 26.07 13.46
CA ASP A 218 -0.84 25.07 14.32
C ASP A 218 -0.72 23.65 13.77
N ILE A 219 0.07 23.45 12.69
CA ILE A 219 0.32 22.14 12.11
C ILE A 219 1.56 21.50 12.75
N VAL A 220 1.41 20.26 13.17
CA VAL A 220 2.48 19.33 13.48
C VAL A 220 2.69 18.42 12.26
N TRP A 221 3.82 18.57 11.59
CA TRP A 221 4.14 17.79 10.41
C TRP A 221 4.74 16.46 10.79
N PHE A 222 4.34 15.40 10.08
CA PHE A 222 4.91 14.06 10.21
C PHE A 222 5.16 13.44 8.82
N ASP A 223 6.05 12.44 8.75
CA ASP A 223 6.42 11.78 7.49
C ASP A 223 5.75 10.41 7.32
N SER A 224 5.74 9.59 8.38
CA SER A 224 5.19 8.23 8.34
C SER A 224 3.80 8.14 8.96
N TRP A 225 2.87 7.43 8.29
CA TRP A 225 1.53 7.15 8.80
C TRP A 225 1.52 6.51 10.19
N SER A 226 2.55 5.75 10.57
CA SER A 226 2.66 5.12 11.88
C SER A 226 2.81 6.12 13.04
N GLN A 227 3.22 7.37 12.76
CA GLN A 227 3.37 8.42 13.77
C GLN A 227 2.02 9.03 14.18
N ALA A 228 1.02 8.99 13.29
CA ALA A 228 -0.23 9.71 13.48
C ALA A 228 -1.05 9.24 14.71
N PRO A 229 -1.29 7.93 14.96
CA PRO A 229 -2.01 7.50 16.15
C PRO A 229 -1.32 7.90 17.45
N GLN A 230 0.02 7.90 17.48
CA GLN A 230 0.79 8.32 18.64
C GLN A 230 0.62 9.81 18.92
N LEU A 231 0.69 10.66 17.88
CA LEU A 231 0.44 12.11 18.02
C LEU A 231 -0.94 12.40 18.62
N LEU A 232 -1.96 11.63 18.22
CA LEU A 232 -3.30 11.74 18.76
C LEU A 232 -3.39 11.22 20.21
N ASN A 233 -2.76 10.10 20.50
CA ASN A 233 -2.75 9.50 21.84
C ASN A 233 -2.09 10.39 22.87
N ASP A 234 -0.96 11.02 22.52
CA ASP A 234 -0.15 11.83 23.43
C ASP A 234 -0.63 13.27 23.52
N GLY A 235 -1.70 13.63 22.77
CA GLY A 235 -2.22 15.00 22.74
C GLY A 235 -1.29 15.99 22.02
N GLY A 236 -0.38 15.50 21.18
CA GLY A 236 0.49 16.32 20.32
C GLY A 236 -0.31 17.11 19.28
N ALA A 237 -1.48 16.60 18.90
CA ALA A 237 -2.49 17.31 18.10
C ALA A 237 -3.89 16.87 18.50
N VAL A 238 -4.90 17.73 18.29
CA VAL A 238 -6.30 17.43 18.62
C VAL A 238 -7.05 16.80 17.45
N LEU A 239 -6.68 17.15 16.21
CA LEU A 239 -7.15 16.52 14.99
C LEU A 239 -5.94 16.02 14.21
N VAL A 240 -5.94 14.75 13.81
CA VAL A 240 -4.79 14.09 13.20
C VAL A 240 -5.21 13.38 11.93
N GLN A 241 -4.53 13.70 10.83
CA GLN A 241 -4.64 13.00 9.54
C GLN A 241 -3.96 11.63 9.61
N SER A 242 -4.57 10.58 9.07
CA SER A 242 -3.90 9.29 8.86
C SER A 242 -4.63 8.41 7.86
N ALA A 243 -3.97 7.33 7.42
CA ALA A 243 -4.65 6.22 6.79
C ALA A 243 -5.64 5.59 7.79
N ASN A 244 -6.86 5.27 7.33
CA ASN A 244 -7.96 4.78 8.16
C ASN A 244 -7.59 3.52 8.96
N GLY A 245 -6.84 2.59 8.36
CA GLY A 245 -6.41 1.36 9.02
C GLY A 245 -5.53 1.61 10.24
N ARG A 246 -4.74 2.70 10.26
CA ARG A 246 -3.89 3.05 11.42
C ARG A 246 -4.73 3.47 12.64
N PHE A 247 -5.80 4.22 12.43
CA PHE A 247 -6.73 4.56 13.50
C PHE A 247 -7.59 3.38 13.91
N TYR A 248 -8.04 2.57 12.94
CA TYR A 248 -8.81 1.36 13.22
C TYR A 248 -8.07 0.40 14.15
N ASP A 249 -6.78 0.18 13.89
CA ASP A 249 -5.94 -0.65 14.74
C ASP A 249 -5.91 -0.13 16.18
N SER A 250 -5.67 1.18 16.37
CA SER A 250 -5.71 1.81 17.69
C SER A 250 -7.08 1.72 18.36
N ILE A 251 -8.16 1.87 17.60
CA ILE A 251 -9.55 1.79 18.15
C ILE A 251 -9.87 0.33 18.56
N VAL A 252 -9.60 -0.64 17.68
CA VAL A 252 -10.08 -2.00 17.86
C VAL A 252 -9.13 -2.82 18.72
N GLN A 253 -7.82 -2.75 18.48
CA GLN A 253 -6.82 -3.54 19.21
C GLN A 253 -6.44 -2.87 20.54
N GLU A 254 -6.12 -1.57 20.51
CA GLU A 254 -5.66 -0.83 21.67
C GLU A 254 -6.78 -0.21 22.52
N LYS A 255 -8.04 -0.28 22.04
CA LYS A 255 -9.23 0.28 22.71
C LYS A 255 -9.11 1.79 22.98
N LYS A 256 -8.44 2.52 22.10
CA LYS A 256 -8.33 3.99 22.21
C LYS A 256 -9.68 4.63 21.89
N PRO A 257 -10.06 5.71 22.59
CA PRO A 257 -11.30 6.44 22.34
C PRO A 257 -11.17 7.41 21.15
N PHE A 258 -10.68 6.88 20.03
CA PHE A 258 -10.56 7.67 18.81
C PHE A 258 -11.82 7.56 17.96
N VAL A 259 -12.19 8.68 17.34
CA VAL A 259 -13.32 8.77 16.43
C VAL A 259 -12.80 9.22 15.06
N ILE A 260 -13.04 8.40 14.05
CA ILE A 260 -12.70 8.69 12.65
C ILE A 260 -13.80 9.57 12.07
N VAL A 261 -13.40 10.66 11.39
CA VAL A 261 -14.29 11.50 10.58
C VAL A 261 -14.06 11.15 9.11
N TRP A 262 -15.15 10.75 8.46
CA TRP A 262 -15.14 10.31 7.05
C TRP A 262 -15.46 11.43 6.06
N ASP A 263 -16.00 12.56 6.53
CA ASP A 263 -16.30 13.69 5.66
C ASP A 263 -15.02 14.27 5.06
N GLY A 264 -15.01 14.44 3.76
CA GLY A 264 -13.85 14.91 2.99
C GLY A 264 -12.70 13.92 2.88
N HIS A 265 -12.92 12.62 3.18
CA HIS A 265 -11.84 11.65 3.04
C HIS A 265 -11.37 11.53 1.59
N VAL A 266 -10.08 11.27 1.41
CA VAL A 266 -9.50 10.98 0.09
C VAL A 266 -9.15 9.50 0.08
N TYR A 267 -9.83 8.73 -0.78
CA TYR A 267 -9.54 7.30 -0.90
C TYR A 267 -8.66 7.02 -2.11
N ASP A 268 -7.82 6.00 -1.96
CA ASP A 268 -6.95 5.50 -3.00
C ASP A 268 -6.91 3.97 -2.94
N LEU A 269 -6.26 3.38 -3.91
CA LEU A 269 -6.01 1.96 -3.97
C LEU A 269 -4.51 1.71 -3.80
N ASP A 270 -4.19 0.55 -3.23
CA ASP A 270 -2.88 -0.05 -3.44
C ASP A 270 -2.98 -1.13 -4.51
N ALA A 271 -1.89 -1.36 -5.21
CA ALA A 271 -1.83 -2.31 -6.30
C ALA A 271 -0.47 -3.02 -6.36
N TRP A 272 -0.50 -4.31 -6.64
CA TRP A 272 0.70 -5.09 -6.88
C TRP A 272 1.20 -4.90 -8.31
N ALA A 273 2.46 -4.48 -8.45
CA ALA A 273 3.15 -4.31 -9.72
C ALA A 273 4.46 -5.11 -9.77
N ILE A 274 4.94 -5.42 -10.97
CA ILE A 274 6.22 -6.11 -11.19
C ILE A 274 7.27 -5.09 -11.62
N VAL A 275 8.42 -5.07 -10.94
CA VAL A 275 9.52 -4.15 -11.27
C VAL A 275 10.11 -4.53 -12.63
N LYS A 276 10.31 -3.52 -13.48
CA LYS A 276 10.90 -3.70 -14.82
C LYS A 276 12.26 -4.35 -14.76
N GLY A 277 12.42 -5.41 -15.54
CA GLY A 277 13.69 -6.17 -15.60
C GLY A 277 13.86 -7.22 -14.50
N SER A 278 12.84 -7.46 -13.65
CA SER A 278 12.85 -8.64 -12.77
C SER A 278 12.99 -9.91 -13.61
N LYS A 279 13.95 -10.76 -13.23
CA LYS A 279 14.19 -12.05 -13.87
C LYS A 279 13.21 -13.15 -13.46
N LYS A 280 12.25 -12.79 -12.59
CA LYS A 280 11.25 -13.69 -12.02
C LYS A 280 9.82 -13.25 -12.37
N LYS A 281 9.65 -12.64 -13.55
CA LYS A 281 8.38 -12.03 -13.99
C LYS A 281 7.23 -13.04 -13.93
N GLU A 282 7.42 -14.27 -14.39
CA GLU A 282 6.39 -15.31 -14.36
C GLU A 282 6.02 -15.69 -12.93
N LEU A 283 7.01 -15.87 -12.06
CA LEU A 283 6.80 -16.17 -10.64
C LEU A 283 6.11 -15.00 -9.92
N ALA A 284 6.50 -13.77 -10.24
CA ALA A 284 5.87 -12.56 -9.73
C ALA A 284 4.39 -12.46 -10.15
N MET A 285 4.07 -12.83 -11.40
CA MET A 285 2.68 -12.85 -11.86
C MET A 285 1.85 -13.94 -11.15
N GLU A 286 2.41 -15.12 -10.90
CA GLU A 286 1.74 -16.16 -10.11
C GLU A 286 1.48 -15.69 -8.66
N PHE A 287 2.44 -14.95 -8.07
CA PHE A 287 2.23 -14.33 -6.77
C PHE A 287 1.09 -13.29 -6.81
N ILE A 288 1.04 -12.41 -7.81
CA ILE A 288 -0.03 -11.40 -7.95
C ILE A 288 -1.39 -12.07 -8.11
N LYS A 289 -1.50 -13.12 -8.94
CA LYS A 289 -2.73 -13.91 -9.09
C LYS A 289 -3.22 -14.47 -7.76
N TYR A 290 -2.30 -14.98 -6.93
CA TYR A 290 -2.62 -15.51 -5.62
C TYR A 290 -3.01 -14.37 -4.66
N ALA A 291 -2.16 -13.36 -4.54
CA ALA A 291 -2.29 -12.24 -3.61
C ALA A 291 -3.60 -11.46 -3.82
N THR A 292 -4.04 -11.35 -5.08
CA THR A 292 -5.29 -10.70 -5.46
C THR A 292 -6.48 -11.68 -5.62
N GLY A 293 -6.35 -12.89 -5.12
CA GLY A 293 -7.44 -13.87 -5.05
C GLY A 293 -8.51 -13.50 -4.00
N SER A 294 -9.72 -14.04 -4.14
CA SER A 294 -10.84 -13.71 -3.25
C SER A 294 -10.55 -13.98 -1.77
N LYS A 295 -9.90 -15.09 -1.44
CA LYS A 295 -9.56 -15.45 -0.04
C LYS A 295 -8.47 -14.56 0.57
N PRO A 296 -7.31 -14.34 -0.08
CA PRO A 296 -6.29 -13.41 0.43
C PRO A 296 -6.84 -12.02 0.67
N LEU A 297 -7.58 -11.46 -0.29
CA LEU A 297 -8.14 -10.11 -0.15
C LEU A 297 -9.22 -10.02 0.94
N ALA A 298 -9.95 -11.10 1.19
CA ALA A 298 -10.93 -11.14 2.28
C ALA A 298 -10.32 -10.99 3.68
N GLY A 299 -9.01 -11.12 3.81
CA GLY A 299 -8.29 -10.88 5.06
C GLY A 299 -7.91 -9.42 5.31
N MET A 300 -7.96 -8.56 4.30
CA MET A 300 -7.54 -7.16 4.44
C MET A 300 -8.47 -6.31 5.33
N PRO A 301 -9.78 -6.58 5.44
CA PRO A 301 -10.65 -5.97 6.42
C PRO A 301 -10.25 -6.15 7.89
N ASP A 302 -9.39 -7.12 8.22
CA ASP A 302 -8.80 -7.24 9.57
C ASP A 302 -8.09 -5.94 10.01
N VAL A 303 -7.66 -5.12 9.05
CA VAL A 303 -7.00 -3.81 9.25
C VAL A 303 -7.77 -2.66 8.60
N ALA A 304 -9.07 -2.85 8.37
CA ALA A 304 -10.02 -1.89 7.81
C ALA A 304 -9.68 -1.41 6.38
N TYR A 305 -9.06 -2.24 5.57
CA TYR A 305 -8.87 -1.98 4.14
C TYR A 305 -9.85 -2.78 3.31
N GLY A 306 -10.51 -2.11 2.35
CA GLY A 306 -11.51 -2.71 1.49
C GLY A 306 -10.87 -3.64 0.44
N PRO A 307 -11.36 -4.86 0.26
CA PRO A 307 -10.90 -5.70 -0.84
C PRO A 307 -11.36 -5.13 -2.19
N THR A 308 -10.52 -5.27 -3.20
CA THR A 308 -10.85 -4.84 -4.58
C THR A 308 -11.71 -5.85 -5.34
N ARG A 309 -11.89 -7.07 -4.82
CA ARG A 309 -12.78 -8.08 -5.39
C ARG A 309 -14.13 -8.12 -4.68
N LYS A 310 -15.22 -8.11 -5.46
CA LYS A 310 -16.60 -8.25 -4.94
C LYS A 310 -16.81 -9.61 -4.28
N SER A 311 -16.24 -10.68 -4.84
CA SER A 311 -16.31 -12.04 -4.30
C SER A 311 -15.56 -12.24 -2.96
N SER A 312 -14.73 -11.27 -2.56
CA SER A 312 -14.08 -11.27 -1.24
C SER A 312 -15.03 -10.82 -0.13
N MET A 313 -15.94 -9.87 -0.41
CA MET A 313 -16.82 -9.27 0.61
C MET A 313 -17.63 -10.27 1.44
N PRO A 314 -18.27 -11.31 0.84
CA PRO A 314 -19.02 -12.30 1.61
C PRO A 314 -18.14 -13.17 2.55
N LEU A 315 -16.82 -13.14 2.39
CA LEU A 315 -15.86 -13.90 3.20
C LEU A 315 -15.30 -13.09 4.36
N THR A 316 -15.60 -11.77 4.43
CA THR A 316 -15.09 -10.86 5.46
C THR A 316 -15.96 -10.91 6.72
N ASP A 317 -15.40 -10.47 7.86
CA ASP A 317 -16.20 -10.25 9.07
C ASP A 317 -17.16 -9.06 8.82
N PRO A 318 -18.49 -9.26 8.94
CA PRO A 318 -19.46 -8.17 8.79
C PRO A 318 -19.22 -6.98 9.74
N ALA A 319 -18.59 -7.22 10.89
CA ALA A 319 -18.25 -6.16 11.85
C ALA A 319 -17.20 -5.16 11.31
N ALA A 320 -16.40 -5.56 10.33
CA ALA A 320 -15.42 -4.68 9.68
C ALA A 320 -16.07 -3.69 8.70
N ALA A 321 -17.21 -4.03 8.11
CA ALA A 321 -17.84 -3.25 7.02
C ALA A 321 -17.99 -1.75 7.33
N PRO A 322 -18.45 -1.29 8.51
CA PRO A 322 -18.59 0.13 8.82
C PRO A 322 -17.26 0.91 8.87
N HIS A 323 -16.14 0.20 8.94
CA HIS A 323 -14.79 0.78 9.03
C HIS A 323 -14.04 0.76 7.70
N LEU A 324 -14.67 0.24 6.64
CA LEU A 324 -14.07 0.18 5.32
C LEU A 324 -14.34 1.48 4.55
N PRO A 325 -13.37 2.01 3.79
CA PRO A 325 -13.59 3.17 2.92
C PRO A 325 -14.79 2.99 1.99
N THR A 326 -15.02 1.77 1.51
CA THR A 326 -16.12 1.40 0.62
C THR A 326 -17.52 1.63 1.22
N ALA A 327 -17.64 1.78 2.53
CA ALA A 327 -18.88 2.15 3.21
C ALA A 327 -19.14 3.67 3.27
N HIS A 328 -18.17 4.49 2.80
CA HIS A 328 -18.19 5.96 2.97
C HIS A 328 -17.83 6.73 1.69
N LEU A 329 -17.75 6.06 0.52
CA LEU A 329 -17.32 6.67 -0.75
C LEU A 329 -18.13 7.93 -1.12
N ASP A 330 -19.38 8.01 -0.66
CA ASP A 330 -20.27 9.17 -0.84
C ASP A 330 -19.84 10.42 -0.06
N LYS A 331 -18.86 10.29 0.84
CA LYS A 331 -18.38 11.37 1.71
C LYS A 331 -16.99 11.89 1.35
N GLY A 332 -16.39 11.36 0.31
CA GLY A 332 -15.02 11.68 -0.09
C GLY A 332 -14.81 11.73 -1.58
N ILE A 333 -13.54 11.82 -1.95
CA ILE A 333 -13.10 11.79 -3.35
C ILE A 333 -12.06 10.70 -3.56
N GLN A 334 -11.98 10.18 -4.77
CA GLN A 334 -10.85 9.36 -5.18
C GLN A 334 -9.61 10.24 -5.39
N ALA A 335 -8.45 9.77 -4.97
CA ALA A 335 -7.18 10.43 -5.28
C ALA A 335 -6.99 10.51 -6.81
N GLY A 336 -6.65 11.71 -7.30
CA GLY A 336 -6.48 11.97 -8.73
C GLY A 336 -5.10 11.52 -9.21
N SER A 337 -4.94 10.23 -9.52
CA SER A 337 -3.64 9.68 -9.96
C SER A 337 -3.08 10.37 -11.20
N GLU A 338 -3.92 10.62 -12.21
CA GLU A 338 -3.52 11.36 -13.42
C GLU A 338 -3.06 12.79 -13.07
N PHE A 339 -3.84 13.50 -12.25
CA PHE A 339 -3.49 14.84 -11.79
C PHE A 339 -2.12 14.85 -11.07
N TRP A 340 -1.92 13.92 -10.15
CA TRP A 340 -0.67 13.87 -9.38
C TRP A 340 0.51 13.36 -10.21
N ALA A 341 0.29 12.57 -11.26
CA ALA A 341 1.31 12.22 -12.24
C ALA A 341 1.82 13.47 -12.99
N ASP A 342 0.90 14.36 -13.39
CA ASP A 342 1.23 15.57 -14.15
C ASP A 342 1.79 16.71 -13.29
N TYR A 343 1.21 16.93 -12.11
CA TYR A 343 1.50 18.11 -11.27
C TYR A 343 2.31 17.78 -10.00
N GLY A 344 2.48 16.52 -9.65
CA GLY A 344 3.02 16.12 -8.35
C GLY A 344 4.42 16.62 -8.06
N GLU A 345 5.32 16.62 -9.05
CA GLU A 345 6.68 17.15 -8.90
C GLU A 345 6.68 18.66 -8.65
N SER A 346 6.02 19.43 -9.52
CA SER A 346 5.97 20.89 -9.40
C SER A 346 5.24 21.36 -8.13
N LEU A 347 4.17 20.65 -7.73
CA LEU A 347 3.46 20.94 -6.47
C LEU A 347 4.27 20.54 -5.25
N GLY A 348 5.06 19.45 -5.34
CA GLY A 348 5.99 19.05 -4.31
C GLY A 348 7.06 20.13 -4.04
N GLU A 349 7.65 20.70 -5.10
CA GLU A 349 8.59 21.81 -4.99
C GLU A 349 7.94 23.05 -4.35
N LYS A 350 6.76 23.48 -4.86
CA LYS A 350 6.00 24.60 -4.30
C LYS A 350 5.63 24.40 -2.83
N PHE A 351 5.23 23.17 -2.47
CA PHE A 351 4.88 22.81 -1.10
C PHE A 351 6.10 22.89 -0.18
N ASN A 352 7.25 22.37 -0.62
CA ASN A 352 8.50 22.48 0.13
C ASN A 352 8.96 23.93 0.32
N GLU A 353 8.87 24.76 -0.71
CA GLU A 353 9.12 26.20 -0.60
C GLU A 353 8.15 26.89 0.34
N TRP A 354 6.87 26.54 0.27
CA TRP A 354 5.84 27.05 1.16
C TRP A 354 6.10 26.68 2.62
N LEU A 355 6.56 25.47 2.90
CA LEU A 355 6.90 25.04 4.26
C LEU A 355 8.00 25.88 4.89
N LEU A 356 8.93 26.42 4.09
CA LEU A 356 10.06 27.25 4.54
C LEU A 356 9.69 28.71 4.89
N LYS A 357 8.56 29.20 4.40
CA LYS A 357 8.05 30.55 4.65
C LYS A 357 7.26 30.60 5.95
#